data_e8491de4b274492081529dee80fdbc77
#
_entry.id   e8491de4b274492081529dee80fdbc77
#
_cell.length_a   1.000
_cell.length_b   1.000
_cell.length_c   1.000
_cell.angle_alpha   90.00
_cell.angle_beta   90.00
_cell.angle_gamma   90.00
#
_symmetry.space_group_name_H-M   'P 1'
#
loop_
_entity.id
_entity.type
_entity.pdbx_description
1 polymer ?
#
loop_
_entity_poly.entity_id
_entity_poly.type
_entity_poly.pdbx_seq_one_letter_code
_entity_poly.pdbx_strand_id
1 'polypeptide(L)'
;MGTVAFAAMGVASESAQAQSFAFGAGATFPQIVYRQLMDCMYDQAQGSSGKPGPLAKAANCGSFNTSGFHGMILYAPTGSGNGKSVLRANDKTLIGTPSSSAPPYTSANIGVSATADYDGVQFIGSDDVVNEADMTAWNTGGTTSPQSKFGNLIQIPAVIGAVAFGFNGKDGTGATLNILPATPTGGSSGLNLSRNAVCGIASGHITKWNNPILTALNGGALGTGNITFVHRTDGSGTTFLLTNALVEQCRYEFGPNNETDSTVVSYAFPWTDRAQSCSTPLVPRGANQVNWPDQFATNQCGTANANSGGGTFANASGSGALVSLVTTTNGAIGYASGDFWLPVKAGGLKTANIQSQWDITGATGKFQPPTFAGAQKALATAIPQFDATSRANPLTWSLQGVAPNPVVAGAYPIAGFSWIEMYQCYQTHSNTNNAYTWFKTWIDFVYGTGATGIFNENGFAQVPAVWQNEIYALFNDPANGPQGSGCSGKVGAY
;
A
#
# COMPACT_ATOMS: atom_id res chain seq x y z
N MET A 1 -70.86 -24.69 -29.26
CA MET A 1 -70.44 -23.71 -28.28
C MET A 1 -69.30 -24.36 -27.51
N GLY A 2 -68.09 -24.03 -27.87
CA GLY A 2 -66.88 -24.54 -27.20
C GLY A 2 -66.23 -23.41 -26.40
N THR A 3 -66.11 -23.60 -25.12
CA THR A 3 -65.51 -22.67 -24.21
C THR A 3 -64.00 -22.90 -24.21
N VAL A 4 -63.21 -21.92 -24.64
CA VAL A 4 -61.74 -21.91 -24.56
C VAL A 4 -61.37 -21.34 -23.20
N ALA A 5 -60.76 -22.19 -22.38
CA ALA A 5 -60.19 -21.74 -21.10
C ALA A 5 -58.77 -21.15 -21.36
N PHE A 6 -58.60 -19.87 -21.12
CA PHE A 6 -57.27 -19.26 -21.06
C PHE A 6 -56.63 -19.61 -19.73
N ALA A 7 -55.57 -20.41 -19.77
CA ALA A 7 -54.66 -20.56 -18.63
C ALA A 7 -53.78 -19.34 -18.56
N ALA A 8 -54.00 -18.49 -17.52
CA ALA A 8 -53.09 -17.43 -17.16
C ALA A 8 -51.78 -18.07 -16.62
N MET A 9 -50.71 -18.06 -17.39
CA MET A 9 -49.36 -18.30 -16.87
C MET A 9 -49.00 -17.11 -16.02
N GLY A 10 -49.04 -17.29 -14.70
CA GLY A 10 -48.46 -16.37 -13.76
C GLY A 10 -46.93 -16.32 -13.98
N VAL A 11 -46.47 -15.25 -14.60
CA VAL A 11 -45.04 -14.93 -14.58
C VAL A 11 -44.74 -14.61 -13.11
N ALA A 12 -44.13 -15.53 -12.40
CA ALA A 12 -43.50 -15.25 -11.15
C ALA A 12 -42.44 -14.17 -11.46
N SER A 13 -42.70 -12.93 -11.10
CA SER A 13 -41.68 -11.91 -11.05
C SER A 13 -40.70 -12.35 -9.96
N GLU A 14 -39.57 -12.96 -10.35
CA GLU A 14 -38.44 -13.05 -9.48
C GLU A 14 -38.14 -11.61 -9.07
N SER A 15 -38.38 -11.31 -7.80
CA SER A 15 -37.95 -10.05 -7.22
C SER A 15 -36.42 -9.99 -7.42
N ALA A 16 -35.98 -9.14 -8.35
CA ALA A 16 -34.57 -8.84 -8.50
C ALA A 16 -34.10 -8.41 -7.11
N GLN A 17 -33.37 -9.28 -6.43
CA GLN A 17 -32.73 -8.92 -5.18
C GLN A 17 -31.80 -7.77 -5.50
N ALA A 18 -32.04 -6.63 -4.87
CA ALA A 18 -31.18 -5.47 -5.05
C ALA A 18 -29.76 -5.89 -4.66
N GLN A 19 -28.84 -5.85 -5.63
CA GLN A 19 -27.46 -6.21 -5.43
C GLN A 19 -26.86 -5.25 -4.40
N SER A 20 -26.36 -5.79 -3.31
CA SER A 20 -25.73 -4.99 -2.24
C SER A 20 -24.28 -4.71 -2.60
N PHE A 21 -23.84 -3.47 -2.41
CA PHE A 21 -22.50 -3.02 -2.69
C PHE A 21 -21.83 -2.54 -1.42
N ALA A 22 -20.49 -2.69 -1.35
CA ALA A 22 -19.64 -1.97 -0.44
C ALA A 22 -18.57 -1.22 -1.24
N PHE A 23 -18.35 0.03 -0.91
CA PHE A 23 -17.48 0.92 -1.67
C PHE A 23 -16.30 1.34 -0.83
N GLY A 24 -15.10 1.11 -1.35
CA GLY A 24 -13.84 1.52 -0.76
C GLY A 24 -13.05 2.46 -1.65
N ALA A 25 -12.14 3.22 -1.06
CA ALA A 25 -11.20 4.09 -1.76
C ALA A 25 -9.85 4.13 -1.04
N GLY A 26 -8.86 4.80 -1.60
CA GLY A 26 -7.62 5.10 -0.90
C GLY A 26 -6.36 4.50 -1.51
N ALA A 27 -5.54 3.83 -0.71
CA ALA A 27 -4.19 3.40 -1.05
C ALA A 27 -4.07 2.71 -2.40
N THR A 28 -3.05 3.08 -3.17
CA THR A 28 -2.72 2.41 -4.43
C THR A 28 -1.74 1.24 -4.25
N PHE A 29 -1.09 1.14 -3.10
CA PHE A 29 -0.16 0.06 -2.77
C PHE A 29 -0.82 -1.33 -2.83
N PRO A 30 -1.99 -1.58 -2.20
CA PRO A 30 -2.64 -2.88 -2.24
C PRO A 30 -3.65 -3.02 -3.40
N GLN A 31 -3.73 -2.08 -4.34
CA GLN A 31 -4.86 -2.01 -5.28
C GLN A 31 -5.06 -3.29 -6.10
N ILE A 32 -3.98 -3.97 -6.50
CA ILE A 32 -4.05 -5.19 -7.31
C ILE A 32 -4.52 -6.36 -6.45
N VAL A 33 -3.88 -6.58 -5.31
CA VAL A 33 -4.26 -7.67 -4.39
C VAL A 33 -5.67 -7.46 -3.83
N TYR A 34 -6.05 -6.22 -3.47
CA TYR A 34 -7.41 -5.93 -3.03
C TYR A 34 -8.44 -6.23 -4.11
N ARG A 35 -8.14 -5.84 -5.35
CA ARG A 35 -9.05 -6.13 -6.47
C ARG A 35 -9.28 -7.63 -6.63
N GLN A 36 -8.22 -8.44 -6.63
CA GLN A 36 -8.36 -9.89 -6.78
C GLN A 36 -9.11 -10.51 -5.59
N LEU A 37 -8.81 -10.08 -4.36
CA LEU A 37 -9.53 -10.54 -3.16
C LEU A 37 -11.01 -10.18 -3.21
N MET A 38 -11.37 -9.01 -3.71
CA MET A 38 -12.75 -8.55 -3.84
C MET A 38 -13.48 -9.27 -4.97
N ASP A 39 -12.80 -9.54 -6.09
CA ASP A 39 -13.38 -10.30 -7.20
C ASP A 39 -13.76 -11.73 -6.81
N CYS A 40 -13.05 -12.33 -5.84
CA CYS A 40 -13.42 -13.65 -5.31
C CYS A 40 -14.76 -13.64 -4.56
N MET A 41 -15.21 -12.50 -4.10
CA MET A 41 -16.46 -12.34 -3.35
C MET A 41 -17.68 -12.19 -4.26
N TYR A 42 -17.48 -11.94 -5.55
CA TYR A 42 -18.57 -11.67 -6.48
C TYR A 42 -19.17 -12.94 -7.06
N ASP A 43 -20.49 -13.00 -7.07
CA ASP A 43 -21.24 -14.03 -7.77
C ASP A 43 -21.67 -13.56 -9.17
N GLN A 44 -21.01 -14.04 -10.20
CA GLN A 44 -21.32 -13.70 -11.59
C GLN A 44 -22.73 -14.13 -12.05
N ALA A 45 -23.35 -15.08 -11.36
CA ALA A 45 -24.69 -15.58 -11.71
C ALA A 45 -25.78 -14.52 -11.47
N GLN A 46 -25.52 -13.51 -10.68
CA GLN A 46 -26.51 -12.48 -10.30
C GLN A 46 -26.60 -11.29 -11.27
N GLY A 47 -25.89 -11.33 -12.38
CA GLY A 47 -25.96 -10.30 -13.42
C GLY A 47 -25.53 -8.91 -12.97
N SER A 48 -24.73 -8.24 -13.77
CA SER A 48 -24.34 -6.86 -13.52
C SER A 48 -25.51 -5.92 -13.79
N SER A 49 -25.94 -5.16 -12.81
CA SER A 49 -26.88 -4.04 -12.96
C SER A 49 -26.26 -2.85 -13.72
N GLY A 50 -25.45 -3.09 -14.76
CA GLY A 50 -24.76 -2.04 -15.53
C GLY A 50 -23.56 -1.40 -14.85
N LYS A 51 -23.20 -1.80 -13.63
CA LYS A 51 -21.97 -1.36 -12.97
C LYS A 51 -20.77 -2.16 -13.48
N PRO A 52 -19.57 -1.56 -13.54
CA PRO A 52 -18.39 -2.28 -14.01
C PRO A 52 -18.16 -3.50 -13.13
N GLY A 53 -18.33 -4.66 -13.75
CA GLY A 53 -18.17 -5.94 -13.07
C GLY A 53 -16.74 -6.21 -12.64
N PRO A 54 -16.55 -7.12 -11.69
CA PRO A 54 -15.24 -7.66 -11.38
C PRO A 54 -14.64 -8.34 -12.62
N LEU A 55 -13.32 -8.47 -12.62
CA LEU A 55 -12.67 -9.40 -13.54
C LEU A 55 -13.19 -10.82 -13.28
N ALA A 56 -13.06 -11.68 -14.29
CA ALA A 56 -13.37 -13.07 -14.09
C ALA A 56 -12.70 -13.58 -12.82
N LYS A 57 -13.45 -14.28 -11.98
CA LYS A 57 -12.99 -14.83 -10.71
C LYS A 57 -11.69 -15.58 -10.94
N ALA A 58 -10.64 -15.21 -10.22
CA ALA A 58 -9.35 -15.83 -10.36
C ALA A 58 -9.43 -17.32 -9.98
N ALA A 59 -8.72 -18.18 -10.72
CA ALA A 59 -8.68 -19.61 -10.42
C ALA A 59 -8.15 -19.92 -9.01
N ASN A 60 -7.39 -19.00 -8.42
CA ASN A 60 -6.80 -19.08 -7.10
C ASN A 60 -7.67 -18.55 -5.95
N CYS A 61 -8.93 -18.23 -6.19
CA CYS A 61 -9.89 -17.91 -5.11
C CYS A 61 -10.13 -19.11 -4.15
N GLY A 62 -9.55 -20.26 -4.44
CA GLY A 62 -9.67 -21.45 -3.62
C GLY A 62 -11.09 -21.99 -3.56
N SER A 63 -11.42 -22.65 -2.46
CA SER A 63 -12.75 -23.22 -2.20
C SER A 63 -13.72 -22.20 -1.60
N PHE A 64 -13.46 -20.89 -1.70
CA PHE A 64 -14.37 -19.88 -1.20
C PHE A 64 -15.72 -20.02 -1.91
N ASN A 65 -16.69 -20.52 -1.18
CA ASN A 65 -18.02 -20.75 -1.70
C ASN A 65 -18.84 -19.47 -1.60
N THR A 66 -19.07 -18.86 -2.76
CA THR A 66 -19.91 -17.66 -2.88
C THR A 66 -21.38 -17.99 -3.07
N SER A 67 -21.79 -19.27 -3.01
CA SER A 67 -23.19 -19.65 -3.09
C SER A 67 -23.97 -19.03 -1.93
N GLY A 68 -24.77 -18.00 -2.22
CA GLY A 68 -25.47 -17.21 -1.21
C GLY A 68 -24.87 -15.84 -0.92
N PHE A 69 -23.70 -15.51 -1.47
CA PHE A 69 -23.12 -14.17 -1.40
C PHE A 69 -23.52 -13.38 -2.64
N HIS A 70 -24.34 -12.36 -2.46
CA HIS A 70 -24.88 -11.55 -3.55
C HIS A 70 -24.42 -10.09 -3.49
N GLY A 71 -23.21 -9.86 -2.98
CA GLY A 71 -22.64 -8.54 -2.84
C GLY A 71 -21.42 -8.34 -3.71
N MET A 72 -21.13 -7.10 -4.03
CA MET A 72 -19.92 -6.67 -4.73
C MET A 72 -19.17 -5.65 -3.88
N ILE A 73 -17.87 -5.82 -3.76
CA ILE A 73 -17.01 -4.84 -3.12
C ILE A 73 -16.20 -4.13 -4.21
N LEU A 74 -16.29 -2.83 -4.28
CA LEU A 74 -15.57 -1.99 -5.23
C LEU A 74 -14.55 -1.13 -4.51
N TYR A 75 -13.42 -0.88 -5.16
CA TYR A 75 -12.31 -0.13 -4.58
C TYR A 75 -11.71 0.86 -5.58
N ALA A 76 -11.63 2.13 -5.19
CA ALA A 76 -11.05 3.22 -5.98
C ALA A 76 -9.64 3.56 -5.47
N PRO A 77 -8.56 3.22 -6.19
CA PRO A 77 -7.20 3.52 -5.77
C PRO A 77 -6.84 4.99 -6.06
N THR A 78 -7.02 5.85 -5.07
CA THR A 78 -6.83 7.32 -5.18
C THR A 78 -5.74 7.88 -4.28
N GLY A 79 -5.01 7.00 -3.58
CA GLY A 79 -3.97 7.36 -2.61
C GLY A 79 -4.51 7.43 -1.18
N SER A 80 -3.66 7.06 -0.20
CA SER A 80 -4.03 6.98 1.22
C SER A 80 -4.54 8.31 1.77
N GLY A 81 -3.87 9.42 1.45
CA GLY A 81 -4.26 10.75 1.92
C GLY A 81 -5.62 11.19 1.39
N ASN A 82 -5.94 10.89 0.12
CA ASN A 82 -7.28 11.14 -0.43
C ASN A 82 -8.31 10.24 0.26
N GLY A 83 -8.00 8.94 0.44
CA GLY A 83 -8.87 8.00 1.15
C GLY A 83 -9.28 8.51 2.52
N LYS A 84 -8.34 8.95 3.35
CA LYS A 84 -8.61 9.53 4.67
C LYS A 84 -9.54 10.75 4.61
N SER A 85 -9.37 11.59 3.60
CA SER A 85 -10.25 12.76 3.39
C SER A 85 -11.67 12.36 3.03
N VAL A 86 -11.81 11.38 2.13
CA VAL A 86 -13.10 10.83 1.70
C VAL A 86 -13.83 10.15 2.87
N LEU A 87 -13.11 9.31 3.66
CA LEU A 87 -13.69 8.65 4.83
C LEU A 87 -14.20 9.66 5.84
N ARG A 88 -13.39 10.65 6.18
CA ARG A 88 -13.75 11.68 7.15
C ARG A 88 -14.99 12.47 6.73
N ALA A 89 -15.12 12.79 5.46
CA ALA A 89 -16.28 13.51 4.93
C ALA A 89 -17.50 12.61 4.72
N ASN A 90 -17.32 11.31 4.53
CA ASN A 90 -18.30 10.35 4.00
C ASN A 90 -18.93 10.88 2.69
N ASP A 91 -18.08 11.40 1.82
CA ASP A 91 -18.51 12.06 0.59
C ASP A 91 -17.80 11.44 -0.63
N LYS A 92 -18.58 10.71 -1.42
CA LYS A 92 -18.12 10.07 -2.65
C LYS A 92 -17.56 11.04 -3.70
N THR A 93 -18.01 12.28 -3.69
CA THR A 93 -17.56 13.29 -4.67
C THR A 93 -16.09 13.66 -4.50
N LEU A 94 -15.53 13.37 -3.33
CA LEU A 94 -14.11 13.60 -3.02
C LEU A 94 -13.19 12.46 -3.44
N ILE A 95 -13.72 11.36 -3.96
CA ILE A 95 -12.90 10.20 -4.39
C ILE A 95 -11.88 10.61 -5.46
N GLY A 96 -12.23 11.55 -6.32
CA GLY A 96 -11.34 12.00 -7.40
C GLY A 96 -11.20 10.96 -8.52
N THR A 97 -10.12 11.09 -9.30
CA THR A 97 -9.82 10.15 -10.39
C THR A 97 -8.95 9.01 -9.88
N PRO A 98 -9.39 7.76 -9.99
CA PRO A 98 -8.58 6.61 -9.62
C PRO A 98 -7.30 6.54 -10.44
N SER A 99 -6.21 6.16 -9.79
CA SER A 99 -4.94 5.90 -10.47
C SER A 99 -5.11 4.79 -11.50
N SER A 100 -4.54 4.96 -12.69
CA SER A 100 -4.45 3.88 -13.66
C SER A 100 -3.61 2.74 -13.07
N SER A 101 -4.05 1.52 -13.30
CA SER A 101 -3.34 0.33 -12.88
C SER A 101 -2.51 -0.25 -14.02
N ALA A 102 -1.48 -1.02 -13.67
CA ALA A 102 -0.78 -1.85 -14.62
C ALA A 102 -1.72 -2.97 -15.17
N PRO A 103 -1.57 -3.39 -16.42
CA PRO A 103 -2.34 -4.53 -16.93
C PRO A 103 -2.26 -5.75 -15.99
N PRO A 104 -3.32 -6.58 -15.85
CA PRO A 104 -4.56 -6.53 -16.62
C PRO A 104 -5.61 -5.53 -16.07
N TYR A 105 -5.33 -4.83 -15.01
CA TYR A 105 -6.28 -3.94 -14.33
C TYR A 105 -6.19 -2.54 -14.90
N THR A 106 -7.13 -2.17 -15.73
CA THR A 106 -7.33 -0.79 -16.20
C THR A 106 -8.27 -0.05 -15.25
N SER A 107 -8.34 1.27 -15.35
CA SER A 107 -9.30 2.06 -14.57
C SER A 107 -10.75 1.59 -14.78
N ALA A 108 -11.10 1.12 -15.98
CA ALA A 108 -12.41 0.51 -16.26
C ALA A 108 -12.63 -0.82 -15.50
N ASN A 109 -11.57 -1.57 -15.24
CA ASN A 109 -11.62 -2.87 -14.57
C ASN A 109 -11.53 -2.78 -13.04
N ILE A 110 -11.16 -1.64 -12.47
CA ILE A 110 -11.11 -1.47 -11.01
C ILE A 110 -12.49 -1.13 -10.43
N GLY A 111 -13.51 -1.14 -11.24
CA GLY A 111 -14.88 -0.95 -10.77
C GLY A 111 -15.27 0.49 -10.56
N VAL A 112 -14.52 1.43 -11.10
CA VAL A 112 -14.82 2.86 -10.97
C VAL A 112 -14.92 3.49 -12.33
N SER A 113 -16.12 3.55 -12.85
CA SER A 113 -16.43 4.43 -13.95
C SER A 113 -16.94 5.78 -13.46
N ALA A 114 -16.51 6.27 -12.41
CA ALA A 114 -16.86 7.52 -11.79
C ALA A 114 -17.55 7.32 -10.41
N THR A 115 -17.44 8.35 -9.63
CA THR A 115 -18.16 8.59 -8.38
C THR A 115 -19.68 8.39 -8.48
N ALA A 116 -20.25 8.38 -9.69
CA ALA A 116 -21.68 8.15 -9.94
C ALA A 116 -22.15 6.75 -9.48
N ASP A 117 -21.27 5.75 -9.51
CA ASP A 117 -21.61 4.37 -9.16
C ASP A 117 -21.56 4.09 -7.65
N TYR A 118 -20.98 5.00 -6.87
CA TYR A 118 -20.87 4.85 -5.43
C TYR A 118 -22.04 5.53 -4.74
N ASP A 119 -22.67 4.85 -3.81
CA ASP A 119 -23.68 5.45 -2.96
C ASP A 119 -23.07 6.16 -1.76
N GLY A 120 -21.93 5.69 -1.30
CA GLY A 120 -21.12 6.26 -0.23
C GLY A 120 -19.74 5.61 -0.22
N VAL A 121 -18.95 5.84 0.82
CA VAL A 121 -17.68 5.16 1.06
C VAL A 121 -17.74 4.51 2.43
N GLN A 122 -17.66 3.19 2.50
CA GLN A 122 -17.81 2.44 3.72
C GLN A 122 -16.49 2.13 4.41
N PHE A 123 -15.40 2.12 3.66
CA PHE A 123 -14.06 1.90 4.18
C PHE A 123 -13.02 2.53 3.25
N ILE A 124 -11.80 2.69 3.77
CA ILE A 124 -10.66 3.04 2.92
C ILE A 124 -9.49 2.10 3.17
N GLY A 125 -8.65 1.94 2.16
CA GLY A 125 -7.31 1.39 2.32
C GLY A 125 -6.30 2.50 2.59
N SER A 126 -5.39 2.29 3.52
CA SER A 126 -4.29 3.22 3.79
C SER A 126 -3.03 2.47 4.19
N ASP A 127 -1.88 2.81 3.60
CA ASP A 127 -0.59 2.33 4.11
C ASP A 127 0.04 3.36 5.06
N ASP A 128 -0.58 4.54 5.14
CA ASP A 128 -0.28 5.60 6.08
C ASP A 128 -1.18 5.44 7.31
N VAL A 129 -0.58 5.20 8.45
CA VAL A 129 -1.30 4.95 9.70
C VAL A 129 -2.06 6.19 10.19
N VAL A 130 -3.14 5.98 10.92
CA VAL A 130 -3.84 7.05 11.63
C VAL A 130 -2.87 7.75 12.61
N ASN A 131 -2.83 9.07 12.57
CA ASN A 131 -2.00 9.90 13.42
C ASN A 131 -2.83 10.87 14.28
N GLU A 132 -2.18 11.64 15.15
CA GLU A 132 -2.86 12.59 16.04
C GLU A 132 -3.65 13.68 15.29
N ALA A 133 -3.17 14.10 14.11
CA ALA A 133 -3.90 15.08 13.30
C ALA A 133 -5.17 14.46 12.69
N ASP A 134 -5.11 13.20 12.27
CA ASP A 134 -6.28 12.45 11.79
C ASP A 134 -7.33 12.32 12.91
N MET A 135 -6.90 11.96 14.13
CA MET A 135 -7.79 11.85 15.28
C MET A 135 -8.38 13.20 15.70
N THR A 136 -7.58 14.25 15.67
CA THR A 136 -8.07 15.61 15.91
C THR A 136 -9.15 15.99 14.91
N ALA A 137 -8.90 15.75 13.61
CA ALA A 137 -9.87 16.04 12.56
C ALA A 137 -11.12 15.16 12.66
N TRP A 138 -11.00 13.90 13.14
CA TRP A 138 -12.16 13.02 13.36
C TRP A 138 -13.04 13.51 14.50
N ASN A 139 -12.46 14.00 15.58
CA ASN A 139 -13.15 14.36 16.80
C ASN A 139 -13.64 15.82 16.84
N THR A 140 -13.11 16.69 15.96
CA THR A 140 -13.43 18.12 15.97
C THR A 140 -14.69 18.41 15.17
N GLY A 141 -15.52 19.33 15.66
CA GLY A 141 -16.76 19.78 15.00
C GLY A 141 -18.02 19.61 15.84
N GLY A 142 -17.92 19.15 17.07
CA GLY A 142 -19.06 18.95 17.94
C GLY A 142 -20.07 17.94 17.33
N THR A 143 -21.33 18.31 17.22
CA THR A 143 -22.40 17.45 16.66
C THR A 143 -22.24 17.16 15.16
N THR A 144 -21.37 17.89 14.46
CA THR A 144 -21.08 17.67 13.03
C THR A 144 -19.80 16.90 12.80
N SER A 145 -19.03 16.59 13.84
CA SER A 145 -17.79 15.80 13.72
C SER A 145 -18.06 14.40 13.14
N PRO A 146 -17.09 13.81 12.43
CA PRO A 146 -17.19 12.42 12.02
C PRO A 146 -17.50 11.48 13.19
N GLN A 147 -16.84 11.67 14.32
CA GLN A 147 -17.04 10.87 15.53
C GLN A 147 -18.48 10.96 16.08
N SER A 148 -19.10 12.15 16.05
CA SER A 148 -20.48 12.28 16.50
C SER A 148 -21.48 11.62 15.55
N LYS A 149 -21.20 11.56 14.25
CA LYS A 149 -22.06 10.97 13.23
C LYS A 149 -21.85 9.46 13.08
N PHE A 150 -20.59 9.03 13.05
CA PHE A 150 -20.20 7.70 12.60
C PHE A 150 -19.53 6.83 13.69
N GLY A 151 -19.45 7.34 14.92
CA GLY A 151 -18.76 6.65 16.01
C GLY A 151 -17.24 6.74 15.92
N ASN A 152 -16.56 5.80 16.56
CA ASN A 152 -15.10 5.75 16.56
C ASN A 152 -14.56 5.45 15.15
N LEU A 153 -13.38 6.01 14.85
CA LEU A 153 -12.58 5.55 13.73
C LEU A 153 -11.97 4.19 14.10
N ILE A 154 -12.12 3.20 13.24
CA ILE A 154 -11.51 1.89 13.39
C ILE A 154 -10.41 1.75 12.36
N GLN A 155 -9.22 1.32 12.79
CA GLN A 155 -8.10 0.98 11.94
C GLN A 155 -7.64 -0.44 12.22
N ILE A 156 -7.55 -1.28 11.19
CA ILE A 156 -7.09 -2.67 11.29
C ILE A 156 -6.11 -2.98 10.16
N PRO A 157 -5.04 -3.78 10.39
CA PRO A 157 -4.17 -4.21 9.31
C PRO A 157 -4.87 -5.23 8.41
N ALA A 158 -4.77 -5.08 7.10
CA ALA A 158 -5.42 -5.99 6.14
C ALA A 158 -4.43 -6.94 5.45
N VAL A 159 -3.30 -6.42 4.98
CA VAL A 159 -2.28 -7.19 4.27
C VAL A 159 -0.89 -6.65 4.61
N ILE A 160 0.14 -7.47 4.43
CA ILE A 160 1.56 -7.06 4.55
C ILE A 160 2.19 -7.05 3.17
N GLY A 161 2.89 -5.96 2.83
CA GLY A 161 3.60 -5.85 1.56
C GLY A 161 5.00 -5.26 1.70
N ALA A 162 5.86 -5.54 0.72
CA ALA A 162 7.16 -4.92 0.56
C ALA A 162 7.05 -3.67 -0.31
N VAL A 163 7.74 -2.59 0.07
CA VAL A 163 7.99 -1.45 -0.82
C VAL A 163 9.20 -1.79 -1.68
N ALA A 164 8.95 -2.28 -2.88
CA ALA A 164 9.98 -2.75 -3.79
C ALA A 164 10.51 -1.62 -4.67
N PHE A 165 11.82 -1.58 -4.90
CA PHE A 165 12.45 -0.68 -5.85
C PHE A 165 12.55 -1.36 -7.22
N GLY A 166 11.71 -0.93 -8.14
CA GLY A 166 11.74 -1.38 -9.53
C GLY A 166 12.59 -0.46 -10.41
N PHE A 167 13.23 -1.02 -11.42
CA PHE A 167 14.09 -0.25 -12.33
C PHE A 167 13.92 -0.68 -13.79
N ASN A 168 14.23 0.23 -14.70
CA ASN A 168 14.03 0.08 -16.14
C ASN A 168 14.89 -1.02 -16.79
N GLY A 169 16.05 -1.33 -16.20
CA GLY A 169 17.02 -2.27 -16.79
C GLY A 169 17.96 -1.66 -17.83
N LYS A 170 17.80 -0.36 -18.11
CA LYS A 170 18.71 0.44 -18.94
C LYS A 170 19.28 1.60 -18.13
N ASP A 171 20.49 2.05 -18.47
CA ASP A 171 21.04 3.29 -17.92
C ASP A 171 20.47 4.53 -18.64
N GLY A 172 20.79 5.74 -18.16
CA GLY A 172 20.29 6.97 -18.73
C GLY A 172 20.70 7.23 -20.19
N THR A 173 21.66 6.48 -20.76
CA THR A 173 22.02 6.53 -22.17
C THR A 173 21.20 5.58 -23.03
N GLY A 174 20.41 4.69 -22.39
CA GLY A 174 19.65 3.64 -23.05
C GLY A 174 20.40 2.31 -23.21
N ALA A 175 21.64 2.22 -22.73
CA ALA A 175 22.39 0.97 -22.72
C ALA A 175 21.84 0.03 -21.63
N THR A 176 21.81 -1.27 -21.91
CA THR A 176 21.38 -2.27 -20.92
C THR A 176 22.32 -2.28 -19.71
N LEU A 177 21.76 -2.25 -18.50
CA LEU A 177 22.52 -2.36 -17.28
C LEU A 177 23.19 -3.72 -17.19
N ASN A 178 24.48 -3.72 -16.87
CA ASN A 178 25.27 -4.92 -16.67
C ASN A 178 25.04 -5.48 -15.26
N ILE A 179 23.90 -6.15 -15.08
CA ILE A 179 23.54 -6.77 -13.80
C ILE A 179 24.05 -8.20 -13.83
N LEU A 180 25.09 -8.45 -13.05
CA LEU A 180 25.68 -9.77 -12.95
C LEU A 180 24.74 -10.77 -12.28
N PRO A 181 24.80 -12.06 -12.66
CA PRO A 181 24.12 -13.10 -11.89
C PRO A 181 24.62 -13.11 -10.46
N ALA A 182 23.80 -13.63 -9.53
CA ALA A 182 24.14 -13.70 -8.11
C ALA A 182 25.57 -14.15 -7.87
N THR A 183 26.31 -13.35 -7.12
CA THR A 183 27.62 -13.78 -6.65
C THR A 183 27.47 -14.85 -5.56
N PRO A 184 28.47 -15.76 -5.39
CA PRO A 184 28.44 -16.84 -4.39
C PRO A 184 28.30 -16.35 -2.93
N THR A 185 28.42 -15.07 -2.67
CA THR A 185 28.31 -14.44 -1.34
C THR A 185 26.86 -14.21 -0.85
N GLY A 186 25.89 -14.95 -1.41
CA GLY A 186 24.54 -15.02 -0.84
C GLY A 186 23.56 -13.92 -1.27
N GLY A 187 23.87 -13.14 -2.30
CA GLY A 187 22.92 -12.26 -2.95
C GLY A 187 22.01 -13.04 -3.91
N SER A 188 20.74 -12.75 -3.95
CA SER A 188 19.87 -13.18 -5.05
C SER A 188 20.36 -12.56 -6.36
N SER A 189 20.10 -13.23 -7.50
CA SER A 189 20.41 -12.67 -8.82
C SER A 189 19.68 -11.34 -9.01
N GLY A 190 20.41 -10.30 -9.39
CA GLY A 190 19.80 -9.00 -9.65
C GLY A 190 20.64 -7.84 -9.12
N LEU A 191 20.04 -6.66 -9.16
CA LEU A 191 20.63 -5.44 -8.63
C LEU A 191 20.63 -5.45 -7.10
N ASN A 192 21.81 -5.35 -6.49
CA ASN A 192 21.97 -5.23 -5.05
C ASN A 192 22.18 -3.77 -4.66
N LEU A 193 21.39 -3.27 -3.73
CA LEU A 193 21.49 -1.93 -3.16
C LEU A 193 21.72 -2.04 -1.65
N SER A 194 22.85 -1.50 -1.16
CA SER A 194 23.03 -1.30 0.27
C SER A 194 22.03 -0.27 0.78
N ARG A 195 21.80 -0.21 2.07
CA ARG A 195 21.00 0.83 2.70
C ARG A 195 21.53 2.21 2.36
N ASN A 196 22.86 2.37 2.42
CA ASN A 196 23.52 3.62 2.03
C ASN A 196 23.28 3.98 0.55
N ALA A 197 23.30 2.99 -0.36
CA ALA A 197 22.99 3.23 -1.77
C ALA A 197 21.55 3.69 -1.98
N VAL A 198 20.58 3.08 -1.28
CA VAL A 198 19.19 3.53 -1.31
C VAL A 198 19.05 4.96 -0.79
N CYS A 199 19.67 5.27 0.34
CA CYS A 199 19.72 6.63 0.90
C CYS A 199 20.31 7.62 -0.10
N GLY A 200 21.43 7.29 -0.74
CA GLY A 200 22.10 8.14 -1.70
C GLY A 200 21.30 8.37 -3.00
N ILE A 201 20.59 7.35 -3.48
CA ILE A 201 19.72 7.48 -4.65
C ILE A 201 18.50 8.34 -4.31
N ALA A 202 17.82 8.05 -3.21
CA ALA A 202 16.61 8.77 -2.80
C ALA A 202 16.88 10.23 -2.41
N SER A 203 18.08 10.57 -1.94
CA SER A 203 18.50 11.92 -1.60
C SER A 203 19.20 12.68 -2.75
N GLY A 204 19.42 12.04 -3.90
CA GLY A 204 20.05 12.66 -5.07
C GLY A 204 21.57 12.79 -4.99
N HIS A 205 22.24 12.07 -4.12
CA HIS A 205 23.70 12.02 -4.05
C HIS A 205 24.29 10.97 -4.96
N ILE A 206 23.62 9.85 -5.17
CA ILE A 206 23.98 8.84 -6.18
C ILE A 206 23.13 9.08 -7.42
N THR A 207 23.73 9.68 -8.42
CA THR A 207 23.04 10.15 -9.63
C THR A 207 23.46 9.41 -10.90
N LYS A 208 24.39 8.44 -10.81
CA LYS A 208 24.89 7.68 -11.95
C LYS A 208 25.02 6.20 -11.64
N TRP A 209 24.77 5.36 -12.65
CA TRP A 209 24.87 3.90 -12.53
C TRP A 209 26.31 3.39 -12.38
N ASN A 210 27.34 4.18 -12.71
CA ASN A 210 28.75 3.87 -12.46
C ASN A 210 29.29 4.42 -11.13
N ASN A 211 28.40 4.82 -10.22
CA ASN A 211 28.84 5.24 -8.88
C ASN A 211 29.69 4.13 -8.23
N PRO A 212 30.84 4.47 -7.60
CA PRO A 212 31.72 3.47 -6.98
C PRO A 212 31.04 2.53 -6.00
N ILE A 213 30.09 3.02 -5.20
CA ILE A 213 29.31 2.21 -4.27
C ILE A 213 28.50 1.14 -5.03
N LEU A 214 27.78 1.55 -6.08
CA LEU A 214 26.98 0.61 -6.89
C LEU A 214 27.89 -0.42 -7.60
N THR A 215 29.03 0.04 -8.10
CA THR A 215 30.03 -0.83 -8.75
C THR A 215 30.58 -1.89 -7.79
N ALA A 216 30.94 -1.49 -6.57
CA ALA A 216 31.44 -2.41 -5.55
C ALA A 216 30.37 -3.43 -5.10
N LEU A 217 29.13 -2.99 -4.91
CA LEU A 217 28.02 -3.84 -4.48
C LEU A 217 27.63 -4.91 -5.52
N ASN A 218 27.84 -4.62 -6.79
CA ASN A 218 27.39 -5.46 -7.89
C ASN A 218 28.53 -6.16 -8.65
N GLY A 219 29.77 -6.08 -8.14
CA GLY A 219 30.92 -6.76 -8.70
C GLY A 219 31.45 -6.19 -10.03
N GLY A 220 30.99 -5.00 -10.42
CA GLY A 220 31.39 -4.31 -11.65
C GLY A 220 30.50 -3.11 -11.97
N ALA A 221 30.95 -2.31 -12.94
CA ALA A 221 30.20 -1.15 -13.41
C ALA A 221 28.86 -1.58 -14.03
N LEU A 222 27.77 -1.00 -13.55
CA LEU A 222 26.40 -1.31 -14.01
C LEU A 222 26.09 -0.63 -15.36
N GLY A 223 26.52 0.62 -15.54
CA GLY A 223 26.30 1.45 -16.71
C GLY A 223 26.96 2.81 -16.52
N THR A 224 26.91 3.70 -17.48
CA THR A 224 27.58 5.02 -17.42
C THR A 224 26.60 6.19 -17.33
N GLY A 225 25.33 5.94 -17.64
CA GLY A 225 24.29 6.95 -17.67
C GLY A 225 23.76 7.37 -16.30
N ASN A 226 22.94 8.40 -16.33
CA ASN A 226 22.29 8.92 -15.11
C ASN A 226 21.25 7.95 -14.55
N ILE A 227 21.04 8.04 -13.24
CA ILE A 227 19.89 7.48 -12.54
C ILE A 227 18.80 8.56 -12.52
N THR A 228 17.56 8.18 -12.78
CA THR A 228 16.37 9.01 -12.55
C THR A 228 15.53 8.36 -11.46
N PHE A 229 15.46 8.97 -10.28
CA PHE A 229 14.61 8.51 -9.19
C PHE A 229 13.17 9.01 -9.40
N VAL A 230 12.23 8.07 -9.50
CA VAL A 230 10.81 8.41 -9.72
C VAL A 230 10.09 8.36 -8.39
N HIS A 231 9.47 9.48 -7.99
CA HIS A 231 8.78 9.63 -6.72
C HIS A 231 7.29 9.96 -6.88
N ARG A 232 6.55 9.90 -5.78
CA ARG A 232 5.11 10.19 -5.71
C ARG A 232 4.85 11.67 -5.44
N THR A 233 3.77 12.20 -6.02
CA THR A 233 3.28 13.57 -5.81
C THR A 233 2.00 13.64 -5.00
N ASP A 234 1.25 12.55 -4.93
CA ASP A 234 0.02 12.43 -4.15
C ASP A 234 0.30 12.08 -2.69
N GLY A 235 -0.70 12.22 -1.81
CA GLY A 235 -0.66 11.71 -0.45
C GLY A 235 -0.63 10.19 -0.44
N SER A 236 0.56 9.62 -0.33
CA SER A 236 0.86 8.22 -0.61
C SER A 236 1.27 7.44 0.63
N GLY A 237 0.50 6.41 1.01
CA GLY A 237 0.91 5.47 2.03
C GLY A 237 2.17 4.69 1.67
N THR A 238 2.41 4.41 0.38
CA THR A 238 3.69 3.82 -0.05
C THR A 238 4.87 4.75 0.26
N THR A 239 4.69 6.06 0.08
CA THR A 239 5.69 7.06 0.48
C THR A 239 5.85 7.12 1.99
N PHE A 240 4.75 6.99 2.76
CA PHE A 240 4.81 6.86 4.22
C PHE A 240 5.68 5.68 4.65
N LEU A 241 5.48 4.49 4.10
CA LEU A 241 6.28 3.30 4.42
C LEU A 241 7.77 3.52 4.06
N LEU A 242 8.02 4.10 2.90
CA LEU A 242 9.37 4.41 2.45
C LEU A 242 10.06 5.42 3.37
N THR A 243 9.44 6.56 3.66
CA THR A 243 10.03 7.61 4.51
C THR A 243 10.20 7.15 5.94
N ASN A 244 9.27 6.34 6.45
CA ASN A 244 9.40 5.72 7.77
C ASN A 244 10.66 4.85 7.86
N ALA A 245 10.95 4.09 6.82
CA ALA A 245 12.17 3.28 6.74
C ALA A 245 13.42 4.14 6.51
N LEU A 246 13.42 5.03 5.53
CA LEU A 246 14.61 5.81 5.17
C LEU A 246 15.05 6.76 6.28
N VAL A 247 14.13 7.47 6.94
CA VAL A 247 14.48 8.37 8.05
C VAL A 247 15.15 7.60 9.19
N GLU A 248 14.74 6.36 9.44
CA GLU A 248 15.36 5.51 10.45
C GLU A 248 16.66 4.86 9.97
N GLN A 249 16.69 4.39 8.73
CA GLN A 249 17.81 3.61 8.18
C GLN A 249 18.95 4.46 7.63
N CYS A 250 18.74 5.74 7.31
CA CYS A 250 19.73 6.66 6.76
C CYS A 250 20.31 7.60 7.81
N ARG A 251 20.37 7.17 9.07
CA ARG A 251 20.91 7.98 10.16
C ARG A 251 22.43 7.92 10.25
N TYR A 252 23.04 9.03 10.64
CA TYR A 252 24.46 9.11 10.97
C TYR A 252 24.93 8.12 12.01
N GLU A 253 24.09 7.89 13.01
CA GLU A 253 24.43 7.10 14.21
C GLU A 253 24.82 5.67 13.88
N PHE A 254 24.43 5.18 12.71
CA PHE A 254 24.76 3.84 12.27
C PHE A 254 26.07 3.78 11.47
N GLY A 255 26.83 4.86 11.38
CA GLY A 255 28.11 4.95 10.69
C GLY A 255 28.01 4.77 9.17
N PRO A 256 29.10 4.51 8.45
CA PRO A 256 29.08 4.10 7.04
C PRO A 256 28.44 2.72 6.91
N ASN A 257 27.27 2.61 7.45
CA ASN A 257 26.58 1.43 7.81
C ASN A 257 26.53 0.49 6.66
N ASN A 258 27.18 -0.61 6.86
CA ASN A 258 26.93 -1.73 6.03
C ASN A 258 27.82 -1.82 4.79
N GLU A 259 28.68 -0.81 4.63
CA GLU A 259 29.82 -0.92 3.75
C GLU A 259 31.02 -1.35 4.62
N THR A 260 31.74 -2.36 4.22
CA THR A 260 32.97 -2.79 4.90
C THR A 260 34.10 -1.76 4.74
N ASP A 261 33.92 -0.78 3.88
CA ASP A 261 34.87 0.28 3.60
C ASP A 261 34.53 1.53 4.41
N SER A 262 35.37 1.83 5.39
CA SER A 262 35.23 3.03 6.24
C SER A 262 35.45 4.36 5.50
N THR A 263 35.92 4.33 4.26
CA THR A 263 36.09 5.51 3.41
C THR A 263 34.82 5.88 2.65
N VAL A 264 33.82 5.01 2.62
CA VAL A 264 32.55 5.28 1.96
C VAL A 264 31.74 6.31 2.71
N VAL A 265 31.33 7.35 2.01
CA VAL A 265 30.47 8.40 2.56
C VAL A 265 29.10 7.82 2.87
N SER A 266 28.62 8.04 4.08
CA SER A 266 27.24 7.71 4.47
C SER A 266 26.30 8.81 4.02
N TYR A 267 25.24 8.45 3.34
CA TYR A 267 24.21 9.37 2.92
C TYR A 267 23.05 9.41 3.92
N ALA A 268 22.70 10.59 4.36
CA ALA A 268 21.55 10.82 5.20
C ALA A 268 20.29 10.99 4.35
N PHE A 269 19.15 10.74 4.90
CA PHE A 269 17.86 11.11 4.37
C PHE A 269 17.16 12.00 5.42
N PRO A 270 16.57 13.10 5.04
CA PRO A 270 16.50 13.65 3.69
C PRO A 270 17.67 14.62 3.40
N TRP A 271 18.22 14.55 2.24
CA TRP A 271 18.96 15.54 1.45
C TRP A 271 20.34 16.02 1.98
N THR A 272 20.77 15.65 3.18
CA THR A 272 22.07 16.05 3.70
C THR A 272 23.05 14.90 3.70
N ASP A 273 24.29 15.17 3.37
CA ASP A 273 25.38 14.24 3.64
C ASP A 273 25.91 14.45 5.07
N ARG A 274 26.79 13.54 5.49
CA ARG A 274 27.41 13.56 6.82
C ARG A 274 28.30 14.79 7.07
N ALA A 275 28.77 15.44 6.01
CA ALA A 275 29.66 16.60 6.12
C ALA A 275 28.90 17.91 6.41
N GLN A 276 27.58 17.90 6.22
CA GLN A 276 26.76 19.08 6.45
C GLN A 276 26.19 19.10 7.85
N SER A 277 26.46 20.17 8.58
CA SER A 277 25.99 20.37 9.96
C SER A 277 24.49 20.71 10.08
N CYS A 278 23.73 20.63 9.04
CA CYS A 278 22.31 20.92 9.02
C CYS A 278 21.54 19.70 9.52
N SER A 279 21.11 19.78 10.76
CA SER A 279 20.54 18.63 11.48
C SER A 279 19.02 18.52 11.47
N THR A 280 18.30 19.50 10.92
CA THR A 280 16.84 19.48 10.94
C THR A 280 16.31 18.74 9.73
N PRO A 281 15.73 17.55 9.89
CA PRO A 281 15.14 16.83 8.79
C PRO A 281 13.92 17.59 8.23
N LEU A 282 13.85 17.80 6.91
CA LEU A 282 12.68 18.35 6.24
C LEU A 282 11.53 17.36 6.19
N VAL A 283 11.81 16.09 6.36
CA VAL A 283 10.85 15.00 6.27
C VAL A 283 10.75 14.34 7.64
N PRO A 284 9.60 14.42 8.29
CA PRO A 284 9.37 13.63 9.48
C PRO A 284 9.30 12.15 9.12
N ARG A 285 9.65 11.29 10.07
CA ARG A 285 9.45 9.85 9.93
C ARG A 285 7.96 9.57 9.63
N GLY A 286 7.69 8.79 8.59
CA GLY A 286 6.33 8.47 8.20
C GLY A 286 5.58 9.64 7.53
N ALA A 287 6.25 10.43 6.70
CA ALA A 287 5.56 11.41 5.86
C ALA A 287 4.97 10.73 4.62
N ASN A 288 3.70 11.00 4.34
CA ASN A 288 3.02 10.49 3.15
C ASN A 288 3.12 11.43 1.94
N GLN A 289 3.58 12.65 2.17
CA GLN A 289 3.91 13.65 1.17
C GLN A 289 5.26 14.28 1.50
N VAL A 290 6.13 14.42 0.52
CA VAL A 290 7.51 14.85 0.67
C VAL A 290 7.84 15.86 -0.43
N ASN A 291 8.54 16.92 -0.08
CA ASN A 291 9.24 17.72 -1.08
C ASN A 291 10.54 17.02 -1.42
N TRP A 292 10.62 16.45 -2.60
CA TRP A 292 11.80 15.76 -3.10
C TRP A 292 12.84 16.76 -3.64
N PRO A 293 14.11 16.35 -3.85
CA PRO A 293 15.17 17.29 -4.24
C PRO A 293 14.92 18.11 -5.50
N ASP A 294 14.10 17.64 -6.43
CA ASP A 294 13.70 18.39 -7.62
C ASP A 294 12.71 19.54 -7.35
N GLN A 295 12.11 19.56 -6.15
CA GLN A 295 11.01 20.46 -5.80
C GLN A 295 11.42 21.68 -4.98
N PHE A 296 12.71 21.81 -4.61
CA PHE A 296 13.19 22.96 -3.84
C PHE A 296 14.52 23.52 -4.36
N ALA A 297 14.65 24.86 -4.34
CA ALA A 297 15.81 25.56 -4.93
C ALA A 297 17.05 25.50 -4.03
N THR A 298 16.86 25.45 -2.70
CA THR A 298 17.94 25.38 -1.72
C THR A 298 17.73 24.21 -0.78
N ASN A 299 18.83 23.56 -0.38
CA ASN A 299 18.79 22.53 0.64
C ASN A 299 18.54 23.13 2.05
N GLN A 300 18.48 22.30 3.07
CA GLN A 300 18.24 22.71 4.47
C GLN A 300 19.28 23.69 5.02
N CYS A 301 20.48 23.70 4.44
CA CYS A 301 21.54 24.63 4.82
C CYS A 301 21.51 25.95 4.07
N GLY A 302 20.51 26.19 3.23
CA GLY A 302 20.45 27.36 2.34
C GLY A 302 21.41 27.29 1.15
N THR A 303 22.05 26.15 0.92
CA THR A 303 22.91 25.93 -0.26
C THR A 303 22.04 25.59 -1.47
N ALA A 304 22.45 26.06 -2.66
CA ALA A 304 21.74 25.74 -3.90
C ALA A 304 21.63 24.23 -4.10
N ASN A 305 20.42 23.78 -4.42
CA ASN A 305 20.15 22.38 -4.66
C ASN A 305 20.45 22.02 -6.10
N ALA A 306 21.46 21.18 -6.33
CA ALA A 306 21.86 20.74 -7.67
C ALA A 306 20.80 19.93 -8.41
N ASN A 307 19.82 19.38 -7.72
CA ASN A 307 18.71 18.59 -8.28
C ASN A 307 17.44 19.43 -8.53
N SER A 308 17.47 20.74 -8.23
CA SER A 308 16.33 21.63 -8.46
C SER A 308 15.92 21.64 -9.92
N GLY A 309 14.63 21.47 -10.17
CA GLY A 309 14.07 21.49 -11.54
C GLY A 309 14.20 20.17 -12.31
N GLY A 310 14.52 19.07 -11.65
CA GLY A 310 14.57 17.73 -12.27
C GLY A 310 16.00 17.19 -12.44
N GLY A 311 16.35 16.71 -13.58
CA GLY A 311 17.67 16.15 -13.87
C GLY A 311 17.83 14.67 -13.49
N THR A 312 17.81 14.35 -12.21
CA THR A 312 17.89 12.96 -11.70
C THR A 312 16.62 12.54 -10.95
N PHE A 313 15.56 13.32 -11.06
CA PHE A 313 14.26 13.04 -10.47
C PHE A 313 13.15 13.16 -11.50
N ALA A 314 12.11 12.37 -11.31
CA ALA A 314 10.84 12.48 -12.01
C ALA A 314 9.72 12.11 -11.06
N ASN A 315 8.48 12.46 -11.38
CA ASN A 315 7.37 12.27 -10.46
C ASN A 315 6.11 11.75 -11.15
N ALA A 316 5.26 11.10 -10.35
CA ALA A 316 3.98 10.58 -10.80
C ALA A 316 2.98 10.51 -9.64
N SER A 317 1.69 10.56 -9.97
CA SER A 317 0.60 10.35 -9.02
C SER A 317 0.08 8.92 -9.09
N GLY A 318 0.07 8.22 -7.96
CA GLY A 318 -0.33 6.83 -7.84
C GLY A 318 0.75 5.81 -8.26
N SER A 319 0.66 4.58 -7.75
CA SER A 319 1.64 3.53 -8.01
C SER A 319 1.70 3.12 -9.48
N GLY A 320 0.56 3.01 -10.16
CA GLY A 320 0.52 2.61 -11.57
C GLY A 320 1.21 3.61 -12.50
N ALA A 321 1.01 4.91 -12.31
CA ALA A 321 1.68 5.95 -13.10
C ALA A 321 3.19 5.99 -12.81
N LEU A 322 3.60 5.81 -11.55
CA LEU A 322 5.01 5.71 -11.17
C LEU A 322 5.69 4.54 -11.89
N VAL A 323 5.10 3.35 -11.85
CA VAL A 323 5.63 2.16 -12.52
C VAL A 323 5.70 2.36 -14.03
N SER A 324 4.68 2.96 -14.64
CA SER A 324 4.67 3.29 -16.06
C SER A 324 5.83 4.23 -16.42
N LEU A 325 6.06 5.25 -15.61
CA LEU A 325 7.14 6.21 -15.84
C LEU A 325 8.52 5.55 -15.70
N VAL A 326 8.73 4.68 -14.71
CA VAL A 326 9.97 3.88 -14.59
C VAL A 326 10.17 3.00 -15.82
N THR A 327 9.11 2.37 -16.32
CA THR A 327 9.17 1.48 -17.49
C THR A 327 9.60 2.22 -18.76
N THR A 328 9.16 3.44 -18.93
CA THR A 328 9.38 4.22 -20.16
C THR A 328 10.61 5.12 -20.12
N THR A 329 11.20 5.35 -18.94
CA THR A 329 12.33 6.26 -18.76
C THR A 329 13.64 5.48 -18.58
N ASN A 330 14.58 5.68 -19.50
CA ASN A 330 15.91 5.09 -19.40
C ASN A 330 16.63 5.56 -18.13
N GLY A 331 17.26 4.66 -17.42
CA GLY A 331 17.94 4.92 -16.15
C GLY A 331 17.04 5.08 -14.94
N ALA A 332 15.72 4.93 -15.11
CA ALA A 332 14.79 5.13 -14.01
C ALA A 332 14.79 4.01 -12.99
N ILE A 333 14.61 4.39 -11.73
CA ILE A 333 14.33 3.56 -10.57
C ILE A 333 13.25 4.26 -9.73
N GLY A 334 12.31 3.49 -9.18
CA GLY A 334 11.22 4.02 -8.36
C GLY A 334 10.67 2.96 -7.43
N TYR A 335 9.64 3.29 -6.66
CA TYR A 335 9.11 2.44 -5.61
C TYR A 335 7.60 2.21 -5.70
N ALA A 336 7.20 0.96 -5.51
CA ALA A 336 5.81 0.54 -5.44
C ALA A 336 5.71 -0.79 -4.68
N SER A 337 4.52 -1.32 -4.50
CA SER A 337 4.34 -2.69 -3.98
C SER A 337 4.90 -3.75 -4.93
N GLY A 338 5.21 -4.91 -4.37
CA GLY A 338 5.84 -5.99 -5.12
C GLY A 338 5.07 -6.46 -6.34
N ASP A 339 3.73 -6.46 -6.26
CA ASP A 339 2.84 -6.91 -7.34
C ASP A 339 2.90 -6.05 -8.61
N PHE A 340 3.23 -4.77 -8.51
CA PHE A 340 3.47 -3.93 -9.68
C PHE A 340 4.74 -4.32 -10.45
N TRP A 341 5.71 -4.89 -9.75
CA TRP A 341 7.03 -5.20 -10.30
C TRP A 341 7.21 -6.67 -10.66
N LEU A 342 6.27 -7.55 -10.34
CA LEU A 342 6.39 -8.97 -10.68
C LEU A 342 6.51 -9.16 -12.19
N PRO A 343 7.47 -9.97 -12.67
CA PRO A 343 7.74 -10.14 -14.10
C PRO A 343 6.52 -10.52 -14.93
N VAL A 344 5.62 -11.31 -14.35
CA VAL A 344 4.38 -11.79 -14.98
C VAL A 344 3.41 -10.63 -15.25
N LYS A 345 3.43 -9.59 -14.42
CA LYS A 345 2.50 -8.46 -14.47
C LYS A 345 3.09 -7.21 -15.11
N ALA A 346 4.39 -7.02 -15.00
CA ALA A 346 5.05 -5.78 -15.39
C ALA A 346 5.96 -5.92 -16.62
N GLY A 347 5.74 -6.92 -17.47
CA GLY A 347 6.47 -7.02 -18.74
C GLY A 347 7.99 -7.15 -18.59
N GLY A 348 8.48 -7.74 -17.49
CA GLY A 348 9.91 -7.98 -17.26
C GLY A 348 10.63 -6.88 -16.49
N LEU A 349 9.91 -5.94 -15.85
CA LEU A 349 10.51 -5.00 -14.91
C LEU A 349 11.18 -5.75 -13.77
N LYS A 350 12.37 -5.27 -13.39
CA LYS A 350 13.22 -5.90 -12.38
C LYS A 350 13.12 -5.11 -11.07
N THR A 351 13.24 -5.82 -9.94
CA THR A 351 13.34 -5.23 -8.62
C THR A 351 14.74 -5.37 -8.06
N ALA A 352 15.17 -4.39 -7.26
CA ALA A 352 16.42 -4.46 -6.54
C ALA A 352 16.26 -5.30 -5.25
N ASN A 353 17.36 -5.96 -4.87
CA ASN A 353 17.51 -6.56 -3.56
C ASN A 353 18.07 -5.50 -2.61
N ILE A 354 17.49 -5.36 -1.44
CA ILE A 354 17.90 -4.35 -0.45
C ILE A 354 18.59 -5.02 0.72
N GLN A 355 19.70 -4.43 1.18
CA GLN A 355 20.45 -4.89 2.34
C GLN A 355 19.62 -4.78 3.61
N SER A 356 19.50 -5.88 4.35
CA SER A 356 18.76 -5.89 5.62
C SER A 356 19.65 -5.49 6.80
N GLN A 357 19.02 -4.98 7.87
CA GLN A 357 19.72 -4.62 9.11
C GLN A 357 20.42 -5.81 9.76
N TRP A 358 19.81 -6.99 9.69
CA TRP A 358 20.38 -8.21 10.26
C TRP A 358 21.73 -8.57 9.66
N ASP A 359 21.92 -8.30 8.38
CA ASP A 359 23.07 -8.76 7.61
C ASP A 359 24.26 -7.78 7.63
N ILE A 360 24.16 -6.70 8.42
CA ILE A 360 25.26 -5.74 8.66
C ILE A 360 26.49 -6.44 9.24
N THR A 361 26.31 -7.49 10.01
CA THR A 361 27.35 -8.22 10.73
C THR A 361 28.05 -9.28 9.90
N GLY A 362 27.78 -9.38 8.60
CA GLY A 362 28.53 -10.24 7.68
C GLY A 362 27.99 -11.64 7.45
N ALA A 363 26.73 -11.88 7.83
CA ALA A 363 26.08 -13.15 7.53
C ALA A 363 25.75 -13.33 6.04
N THR A 364 25.66 -14.56 5.59
CA THR A 364 25.17 -14.92 4.26
C THR A 364 23.69 -14.52 4.11
N GLY A 365 23.32 -13.89 3.01
CA GLY A 365 21.93 -13.43 2.80
C GLY A 365 21.72 -11.94 2.99
N LYS A 366 22.78 -11.17 2.88
CA LYS A 366 22.86 -9.73 3.10
C LYS A 366 21.80 -8.91 2.36
N PHE A 367 21.45 -9.29 1.14
CA PHE A 367 20.50 -8.60 0.28
C PHE A 367 19.22 -9.41 0.14
N GLN A 368 18.08 -8.80 0.49
CA GLN A 368 16.80 -9.46 0.47
C GLN A 368 15.95 -8.99 -0.72
N PRO A 369 15.36 -9.89 -1.50
CA PRO A 369 14.39 -9.55 -2.52
C PRO A 369 13.07 -9.14 -1.87
N PRO A 370 12.23 -8.32 -2.54
CA PRO A 370 10.94 -7.88 -2.03
C PRO A 370 9.87 -8.99 -2.15
N THR A 371 10.03 -10.05 -1.37
CA THR A 371 9.10 -11.19 -1.34
C THR A 371 8.09 -11.06 -0.21
N PHE A 372 6.96 -11.76 -0.34
CA PHE A 372 5.96 -11.84 0.73
C PHE A 372 6.57 -12.41 2.03
N ALA A 373 7.44 -13.41 1.93
CA ALA A 373 8.09 -14.00 3.11
C ALA A 373 9.05 -13.01 3.78
N GLY A 374 9.78 -12.19 3.00
CA GLY A 374 10.63 -11.14 3.53
C GLY A 374 9.83 -10.03 4.22
N ALA A 375 8.69 -9.63 3.64
CA ALA A 375 7.79 -8.65 4.22
C ALA A 375 7.15 -9.17 5.51
N GLN A 376 6.71 -10.42 5.54
CA GLN A 376 6.14 -11.05 6.73
C GLN A 376 7.17 -11.11 7.87
N LYS A 377 8.42 -11.46 7.59
CA LYS A 377 9.50 -11.46 8.57
C LYS A 377 9.78 -10.07 9.13
N ALA A 378 9.68 -9.04 8.30
CA ALA A 378 9.87 -7.66 8.73
C ALA A 378 8.87 -7.25 9.83
N LEU A 379 7.65 -7.76 9.77
CA LEU A 379 6.57 -7.50 10.74
C LEU A 379 6.47 -8.54 11.86
N ALA A 380 7.33 -9.57 11.87
CA ALA A 380 7.27 -10.65 12.85
C ALA A 380 7.49 -10.18 14.30
N THR A 381 8.20 -9.06 14.50
CA THR A 381 8.43 -8.46 15.82
C THR A 381 7.39 -7.43 16.23
N ALA A 382 6.53 -7.03 15.30
CA ALA A 382 5.40 -6.16 15.60
C ALA A 382 4.27 -7.01 16.23
N ILE A 383 4.36 -7.22 17.53
CA ILE A 383 3.40 -8.03 18.30
C ILE A 383 2.44 -7.08 19.04
N PRO A 384 1.14 -7.15 18.77
CA PRO A 384 0.17 -6.26 19.41
C PRO A 384 0.08 -6.53 20.91
N GLN A 385 -0.01 -5.48 21.70
CA GLN A 385 -0.15 -5.51 23.15
C GLN A 385 -1.34 -4.63 23.50
N PHE A 386 -2.57 -5.17 23.40
CA PHE A 386 -3.79 -4.40 23.58
C PHE A 386 -4.58 -4.89 24.80
N ASP A 387 -5.08 -3.94 25.57
CA ASP A 387 -6.25 -4.10 26.43
C ASP A 387 -7.50 -3.60 25.71
N ALA A 388 -8.66 -3.64 26.35
CA ALA A 388 -9.92 -3.21 25.70
C ALA A 388 -9.90 -1.72 25.30
N THR A 389 -9.25 -0.87 26.08
CA THR A 389 -9.18 0.58 25.81
C THR A 389 -8.23 0.89 24.65
N SER A 390 -7.05 0.32 24.71
CA SER A 390 -6.02 0.52 23.67
C SER A 390 -6.42 -0.10 22.34
N ARG A 391 -7.16 -1.22 22.36
CA ARG A 391 -7.72 -1.85 21.17
C ARG A 391 -8.75 -0.96 20.47
N ALA A 392 -9.52 -0.18 21.20
CA ALA A 392 -10.49 0.77 20.65
C ALA A 392 -9.84 2.08 20.12
N ASN A 393 -8.55 2.29 20.36
CA ASN A 393 -7.83 3.50 19.95
C ASN A 393 -6.95 3.22 18.71
N PRO A 394 -7.26 3.79 17.53
CA PRO A 394 -6.49 3.54 16.31
C PRO A 394 -5.02 3.99 16.41
N LEU A 395 -4.70 4.99 17.25
CA LEU A 395 -3.30 5.40 17.45
C LEU A 395 -2.44 4.30 18.06
N THR A 396 -3.02 3.45 18.89
CA THR A 396 -2.30 2.30 19.47
C THR A 396 -1.93 1.27 18.40
N TRP A 397 -2.82 1.03 17.45
CA TRP A 397 -2.55 0.18 16.28
C TRP A 397 -1.42 0.78 15.44
N SER A 398 -1.47 2.10 15.21
CA SER A 398 -0.44 2.83 14.47
C SER A 398 0.95 2.68 15.09
N LEU A 399 1.05 2.84 16.41
CA LEU A 399 2.32 2.74 17.13
C LEU A 399 2.93 1.34 17.09
N GLN A 400 2.10 0.31 17.18
CA GLN A 400 2.57 -1.09 17.28
C GLN A 400 2.75 -1.75 15.91
N GLY A 401 2.06 -1.26 14.87
CA GLY A 401 2.06 -1.85 13.53
C GLY A 401 3.14 -1.33 12.58
N VAL A 402 4.13 -0.59 13.05
CA VAL A 402 5.18 0.01 12.20
C VAL A 402 6.55 -0.61 12.51
N ALA A 403 7.23 -1.10 11.47
CA ALA A 403 8.56 -1.69 11.56
C ALA A 403 9.56 -0.93 10.66
N PRO A 404 10.07 0.24 11.09
CA PRO A 404 10.92 1.10 10.27
C PRO A 404 12.30 0.53 9.99
N ASN A 405 12.78 -0.36 10.85
CA ASN A 405 14.11 -0.99 10.73
C ASN A 405 14.06 -2.41 11.28
N PRO A 406 13.51 -3.38 10.53
CA PRO A 406 13.36 -4.73 11.02
C PRO A 406 14.71 -5.42 11.21
N VAL A 407 14.93 -6.01 12.40
CA VAL A 407 16.16 -6.70 12.79
C VAL A 407 15.86 -8.19 12.93
N VAL A 408 15.53 -8.82 11.81
CA VAL A 408 15.21 -10.24 11.72
C VAL A 408 15.90 -10.84 10.50
N ALA A 409 16.49 -12.02 10.64
CA ALA A 409 17.15 -12.72 9.55
C ALA A 409 16.20 -12.95 8.37
N GLY A 410 16.58 -12.48 7.17
CA GLY A 410 15.80 -12.61 5.96
C GLY A 410 14.59 -11.67 5.88
N ALA A 411 14.49 -10.67 6.75
CA ALA A 411 13.48 -9.62 6.64
C ALA A 411 13.80 -8.65 5.50
N TYR A 412 12.81 -8.32 4.70
CA TYR A 412 12.94 -7.23 3.72
C TYR A 412 12.86 -5.89 4.46
N PRO A 413 13.81 -4.96 4.24
CA PRO A 413 13.98 -3.82 5.15
C PRO A 413 12.93 -2.73 5.02
N ILE A 414 12.12 -2.71 3.97
CA ILE A 414 11.11 -1.69 3.72
C ILE A 414 9.77 -2.37 3.47
N ALA A 415 9.07 -2.68 4.54
CA ALA A 415 7.79 -3.38 4.50
C ALA A 415 6.84 -2.80 5.54
N GLY A 416 5.54 -3.02 5.34
CA GLY A 416 4.52 -2.60 6.27
C GLY A 416 3.17 -3.20 6.01
N PHE A 417 2.24 -2.91 6.91
CA PHE A 417 0.84 -3.18 6.71
C PHE A 417 0.25 -2.18 5.71
N SER A 418 -0.69 -2.65 4.89
CA SER A 418 -1.75 -1.82 4.40
C SER A 418 -2.95 -2.00 5.32
N TRP A 419 -3.53 -0.91 5.75
CA TRP A 419 -4.59 -0.84 6.73
C TRP A 419 -5.94 -0.65 6.05
N ILE A 420 -6.96 -1.12 6.71
CA ILE A 420 -8.34 -0.69 6.48
C ILE A 420 -8.69 0.30 7.57
N GLU A 421 -9.17 1.46 7.18
CA GLU A 421 -9.81 2.42 8.05
C GLU A 421 -11.30 2.42 7.75
N MET A 422 -12.14 2.36 8.78
CA MET A 422 -13.58 2.20 8.64
C MET A 422 -14.34 2.87 9.79
N TYR A 423 -15.63 3.00 9.61
CA TYR A 423 -16.52 3.55 10.63
C TYR A 423 -16.89 2.50 11.69
N GLN A 424 -17.19 2.97 12.88
CA GLN A 424 -17.83 2.12 13.87
C GLN A 424 -19.30 1.90 13.51
N CYS A 425 -20.01 2.94 13.04
CA CYS A 425 -21.44 2.93 12.85
C CYS A 425 -21.85 3.09 11.38
N TYR A 426 -22.70 2.19 10.92
CA TYR A 426 -23.26 2.16 9.57
C TYR A 426 -24.77 2.26 9.61
N GLN A 427 -25.38 2.86 8.59
CA GLN A 427 -26.82 2.87 8.41
C GLN A 427 -27.33 1.46 8.10
N THR A 428 -28.52 1.17 8.63
CA THR A 428 -29.25 -0.04 8.25
C THR A 428 -30.15 0.30 7.08
N HIS A 429 -29.87 -0.27 5.92
CA HIS A 429 -30.75 -0.14 4.75
C HIS A 429 -31.89 -1.16 4.82
N SER A 430 -33.03 -0.80 4.26
CA SER A 430 -34.27 -1.58 4.30
C SER A 430 -34.18 -3.00 3.69
N ASN A 431 -33.07 -3.33 3.06
CA ASN A 431 -32.82 -4.62 2.39
C ASN A 431 -31.87 -5.53 3.19
N THR A 432 -32.03 -5.59 4.50
CA THR A 432 -31.49 -6.62 5.42
C THR A 432 -29.97 -6.75 5.55
N ASN A 433 -29.17 -6.23 4.64
CA ASN A 433 -27.72 -6.32 4.67
C ASN A 433 -27.10 -4.92 4.56
N ASN A 434 -26.54 -4.41 5.63
CA ASN A 434 -25.75 -3.19 5.55
C ASN A 434 -24.37 -3.47 4.91
N ALA A 435 -23.74 -2.45 4.38
CA ALA A 435 -22.42 -2.56 3.75
C ALA A 435 -21.37 -3.19 4.68
N TYR A 436 -21.51 -3.01 5.99
CA TYR A 436 -20.64 -3.62 6.98
C TYR A 436 -20.69 -5.16 6.94
N THR A 437 -21.85 -5.78 6.75
CA THR A 437 -21.97 -7.24 6.67
C THR A 437 -21.15 -7.81 5.51
N TRP A 438 -21.22 -7.17 4.34
CA TRP A 438 -20.45 -7.55 3.16
C TRP A 438 -18.96 -7.35 3.36
N PHE A 439 -18.60 -6.21 3.92
CA PHE A 439 -17.23 -5.88 4.23
C PHE A 439 -16.63 -6.85 5.27
N LYS A 440 -17.38 -7.18 6.32
CA LYS A 440 -16.93 -8.17 7.31
C LYS A 440 -16.70 -9.55 6.67
N THR A 441 -17.58 -9.99 5.78
CA THR A 441 -17.38 -11.26 5.06
C THR A 441 -16.11 -11.23 4.24
N TRP A 442 -15.79 -10.11 3.60
CA TRP A 442 -14.53 -9.95 2.90
C TRP A 442 -13.33 -10.00 3.85
N ILE A 443 -13.38 -9.36 5.00
CA ILE A 443 -12.33 -9.42 6.02
C ILE A 443 -12.13 -10.87 6.50
N ASP A 444 -13.19 -11.61 6.75
CA ASP A 444 -13.12 -13.03 7.13
C ASP A 444 -12.45 -13.87 6.03
N PHE A 445 -12.70 -13.57 4.76
CA PHE A 445 -12.02 -14.19 3.62
C PHE A 445 -10.53 -13.84 3.58
N VAL A 446 -10.19 -12.55 3.73
CA VAL A 446 -8.80 -12.03 3.71
C VAL A 446 -7.94 -12.72 4.77
N TYR A 447 -8.49 -12.97 5.96
CA TYR A 447 -7.77 -13.66 7.04
C TYR A 447 -7.90 -15.19 6.98
N GLY A 448 -8.75 -15.70 6.12
CA GLY A 448 -8.92 -17.12 5.90
C GLY A 448 -7.86 -17.75 4.99
N THR A 449 -7.77 -19.07 5.01
CA THR A 449 -6.84 -19.82 4.13
C THR A 449 -7.15 -19.71 2.65
N GLY A 450 -8.40 -19.35 2.29
CA GLY A 450 -8.83 -19.16 0.91
C GLY A 450 -8.11 -18.03 0.16
N ALA A 451 -7.59 -17.04 0.87
CA ALA A 451 -6.87 -15.91 0.29
C ALA A 451 -5.38 -16.18 0.02
N THR A 452 -4.81 -17.27 0.55
CA THR A 452 -3.36 -17.55 0.52
C THR A 452 -2.79 -17.57 -0.91
N GLY A 453 -3.51 -18.17 -1.86
CA GLY A 453 -3.08 -18.24 -3.26
C GLY A 453 -2.93 -16.85 -3.89
N ILE A 454 -3.88 -15.95 -3.60
CA ILE A 454 -3.89 -14.58 -4.11
C ILE A 454 -2.74 -13.77 -3.50
N PHE A 455 -2.49 -13.93 -2.20
CA PHE A 455 -1.35 -13.27 -1.54
C PHE A 455 -0.02 -13.67 -2.17
N ASN A 456 0.20 -14.97 -2.34
CA ASN A 456 1.43 -15.49 -2.93
C ASN A 456 1.64 -14.97 -4.36
N GLU A 457 0.59 -14.95 -5.18
CA GLU A 457 0.65 -14.45 -6.55
C GLU A 457 1.03 -12.96 -6.62
N ASN A 458 0.59 -12.17 -5.65
CA ASN A 458 0.81 -10.72 -5.61
C ASN A 458 2.03 -10.28 -4.79
N GLY A 459 2.75 -11.20 -4.16
CA GLY A 459 3.89 -10.85 -3.32
C GLY A 459 3.51 -10.16 -2.01
N PHE A 460 2.26 -10.35 -1.57
CA PHE A 460 1.76 -9.92 -0.26
C PHE A 460 1.74 -11.09 0.72
N ALA A 461 1.69 -10.78 1.99
CA ALA A 461 1.49 -11.74 3.05
C ALA A 461 0.23 -11.45 3.87
N GLN A 462 -0.33 -12.52 4.39
CA GLN A 462 -1.45 -12.42 5.31
C GLN A 462 -1.01 -11.83 6.64
N VAL A 463 -1.90 -11.11 7.28
CA VAL A 463 -1.70 -10.56 8.63
C VAL A 463 -1.48 -11.71 9.62
N PRO A 464 -0.48 -11.65 10.52
CA PRO A 464 -0.22 -12.70 11.49
C PRO A 464 -1.40 -12.96 12.43
N ALA A 465 -1.57 -14.21 12.86
CA ALA A 465 -2.69 -14.63 13.71
C ALA A 465 -2.83 -13.81 15.00
N VAL A 466 -1.71 -13.35 15.57
CA VAL A 466 -1.73 -12.48 16.77
C VAL A 466 -2.46 -11.16 16.52
N TRP A 467 -2.32 -10.58 15.35
CA TRP A 467 -3.06 -9.39 14.94
C TRP A 467 -4.52 -9.71 14.59
N GLN A 468 -4.77 -10.84 13.91
CA GLN A 468 -6.13 -11.27 13.59
C GLN A 468 -6.97 -11.47 14.86
N ASN A 469 -6.38 -12.05 15.90
CA ASN A 469 -7.06 -12.22 17.20
C ASN A 469 -7.49 -10.88 17.81
N GLU A 470 -6.64 -9.85 17.72
CA GLU A 470 -6.98 -8.52 18.21
C GLU A 470 -8.07 -7.84 17.35
N ILE A 471 -8.05 -8.06 16.04
CA ILE A 471 -9.10 -7.57 15.14
C ILE A 471 -10.45 -8.19 15.50
N TYR A 472 -10.50 -9.51 15.68
CA TYR A 472 -11.74 -10.19 16.07
C TYR A 472 -12.19 -9.80 17.49
N ALA A 473 -11.24 -9.57 18.40
CA ALA A 473 -11.56 -9.05 19.73
C ALA A 473 -12.19 -7.64 19.65
N LEU A 474 -11.69 -6.77 18.76
CA LEU A 474 -12.30 -5.46 18.50
C LEU A 474 -13.68 -5.61 17.87
N PHE A 475 -13.82 -6.47 16.87
CA PHE A 475 -15.11 -6.66 16.17
C PHE A 475 -16.20 -7.24 17.07
N ASN A 476 -15.82 -8.00 18.08
CA ASN A 476 -16.72 -8.58 19.08
C ASN A 476 -16.90 -7.70 20.34
N ASP A 477 -16.23 -6.53 20.40
CA ASP A 477 -16.42 -5.59 21.50
C ASP A 477 -17.84 -4.98 21.41
N PRO A 478 -18.70 -5.22 22.43
CA PRO A 478 -20.10 -4.79 22.36
C PRO A 478 -20.28 -3.27 22.39
N ALA A 479 -19.28 -2.52 22.82
CA ALA A 479 -19.32 -1.06 22.91
C ALA A 479 -18.57 -0.39 21.77
N ASN A 480 -17.36 -0.84 21.49
CA ASN A 480 -16.41 -0.16 20.59
C ASN A 480 -16.30 -0.82 19.22
N GLY A 481 -16.74 -2.05 19.08
CA GLY A 481 -16.76 -2.76 17.81
C GLY A 481 -17.75 -2.19 16.82
N PRO A 482 -17.63 -2.57 15.54
CA PRO A 482 -18.56 -2.15 14.51
C PRO A 482 -20.01 -2.51 14.86
N GLN A 483 -20.90 -1.56 14.73
CA GLN A 483 -22.34 -1.66 15.10
C GLN A 483 -22.59 -1.96 16.59
N GLY A 484 -21.61 -1.71 17.45
CA GLY A 484 -21.76 -1.86 18.90
C GLY A 484 -22.69 -0.81 19.52
N SER A 485 -22.90 -0.90 20.84
CA SER A 485 -23.81 0.01 21.58
C SER A 485 -23.35 1.48 21.53
N GLY A 486 -22.08 1.75 21.24
CA GLY A 486 -21.57 3.10 20.98
C GLY A 486 -22.20 3.78 19.75
N CYS A 487 -22.94 3.04 18.93
CA CYS A 487 -23.69 3.57 17.78
C CYS A 487 -25.08 4.07 18.13
N SER A 488 -25.54 3.92 19.36
CA SER A 488 -26.86 4.42 19.77
C SER A 488 -26.96 5.93 19.56
N GLY A 489 -27.96 6.38 18.80
CA GLY A 489 -28.16 7.78 18.47
C GLY A 489 -27.22 8.37 17.43
N LYS A 490 -26.35 7.56 16.80
CA LYS A 490 -25.50 7.97 15.68
C LYS A 490 -26.28 7.89 14.35
N VAL A 491 -25.90 8.75 13.41
CA VAL A 491 -26.47 8.72 12.04
C VAL A 491 -26.01 7.46 11.32
N GLY A 492 -24.74 7.09 11.49
CA GLY A 492 -24.09 6.02 10.75
C GLY A 492 -23.64 6.42 9.34
N ALA A 493 -22.60 5.79 8.85
CA ALA A 493 -22.14 5.94 7.48
C ALA A 493 -23.09 5.22 6.51
N TYR A 494 -23.19 5.76 5.31
CA TYR A 494 -24.09 5.24 4.27
C TYR A 494 -23.72 3.81 3.88
#